data_1018261f687e78055e3b68a8f99bd511
#
_entry.id   1018261f687e78055e3b68a8f99bd511
#
_cell.length_a   1.000
_cell.length_b   1.000
_cell.length_c   1.000
_cell.angle_alpha   90.00
_cell.angle_beta   90.00
_cell.angle_gamma   90.00
#
_symmetry.space_group_name_H-M   'P 1'
#
loop_
_entity.id
_entity.type
_entity.pdbx_description
1 polymer ?
#
loop_
_entity_poly.entity_id
_entity_poly.type
_entity_poly.pdbx_seq_one_letter_code
_entity_poly.pdbx_strand_id
1 'polypeptide(L)'
;MVKVKDYITRATELTAISVFRLIKEKGFTPQDLLTEEESKIREKLIDQTGVDAMFTALTDIPFVLEVVGSEGRKHIHQYGEALPTLEGKFGPPTGGGTKKLDMVNDVVEGSKAAKLNIPGAVSVIAVGSHKGLLGTPKDIDYMDKLFGPPELAGRISIDNPVEENLAEVVEVFKVKPSEINVVMMDRDRNAHLINACQKFGVNLILIKAGDFLPSILSCMSPKDHKKGIHLVMGIGGFEEGILAAVAAKALGAVGQGRGWSADLEIQRSYQQAWKIDQLVAGKKEDCLVSISAITGGDSWFDLPRFSTLTVDAQGVKMTTKAHH
;
A
#
# COMPACT_ATOMS: atom_id res chain seq x y z
N MET A 1 -15.16 14.75 -7.91
CA MET A 1 -13.82 14.18 -7.65
C MET A 1 -12.82 15.21 -7.13
N VAL A 2 -12.67 16.41 -7.70
CA VAL A 2 -11.69 17.42 -7.24
C VAL A 2 -11.77 17.66 -5.72
N LYS A 3 -12.96 17.88 -5.17
CA LYS A 3 -13.13 18.09 -3.73
C LYS A 3 -12.72 16.90 -2.86
N VAL A 4 -13.01 15.65 -3.29
CA VAL A 4 -12.58 14.45 -2.53
C VAL A 4 -11.06 14.39 -2.47
N LYS A 5 -10.39 14.55 -3.62
CA LYS A 5 -8.93 14.53 -3.72
C LYS A 5 -8.28 15.52 -2.76
N ASP A 6 -8.79 16.75 -2.69
CA ASP A 6 -8.22 17.79 -1.84
C ASP A 6 -8.28 17.43 -0.34
N TYR A 7 -9.41 16.86 0.12
CA TYR A 7 -9.57 16.43 1.51
C TYR A 7 -8.68 15.24 1.84
N ILE A 8 -8.62 14.23 0.96
CA ILE A 8 -7.80 13.03 1.17
C ILE A 8 -6.30 13.40 1.16
N THR A 9 -5.87 14.23 0.21
CA THR A 9 -4.49 14.73 0.15
C THR A 9 -4.14 15.52 1.41
N ARG A 10 -5.03 16.42 1.85
CA ARG A 10 -4.83 17.19 3.08
C ARG A 10 -4.71 16.28 4.31
N ALA A 11 -5.49 15.21 4.39
CA ALA A 11 -5.43 14.28 5.52
C ALA A 11 -4.05 13.59 5.61
N THR A 12 -3.55 13.04 4.51
CA THR A 12 -2.21 12.42 4.49
C THR A 12 -1.09 13.44 4.74
N GLU A 13 -1.19 14.66 4.22
CA GLU A 13 -0.23 15.74 4.45
C GLU A 13 -0.18 16.15 5.93
N LEU A 14 -1.33 16.39 6.56
CA LEU A 14 -1.39 16.77 7.97
C LEU A 14 -0.87 15.66 8.89
N THR A 15 -1.18 14.40 8.57
CA THR A 15 -0.63 13.24 9.26
C THR A 15 0.89 13.22 9.15
N ALA A 16 1.43 13.34 7.94
CA ALA A 16 2.88 13.35 7.71
C ALA A 16 3.59 14.48 8.46
N ILE A 17 3.02 15.68 8.46
CA ILE A 17 3.57 16.84 9.19
C ILE A 17 3.55 16.59 10.69
N SER A 18 2.45 16.09 11.25
CA SER A 18 2.28 15.86 12.69
C SER A 18 3.26 14.81 13.20
N VAL A 19 3.37 13.69 12.48
CA VAL A 19 4.32 12.62 12.81
C VAL A 19 5.77 13.12 12.70
N PHE A 20 6.09 13.86 11.64
CA PHE A 20 7.45 14.41 11.52
C PHE A 20 7.80 15.41 12.63
N ARG A 21 6.86 16.27 13.05
CA ARG A 21 7.05 17.17 14.18
C ARG A 21 7.35 16.40 15.47
N LEU A 22 6.58 15.36 15.75
CA LEU A 22 6.84 14.46 16.88
C LEU A 22 8.26 13.88 16.83
N ILE A 23 8.67 13.33 15.67
CA ILE A 23 10.01 12.77 15.46
C ILE A 23 11.08 13.81 15.81
N LYS A 24 10.92 15.05 15.36
CA LYS A 24 11.85 16.15 15.65
C LYS A 24 11.84 16.57 17.12
N GLU A 25 10.68 16.74 17.73
CA GLU A 25 10.52 17.11 19.13
C GLU A 25 11.10 16.08 20.10
N LYS A 26 10.96 14.78 19.76
CA LYS A 26 11.52 13.67 20.53
C LYS A 26 12.99 13.40 20.23
N GLY A 27 13.57 14.05 19.23
CA GLY A 27 14.98 13.90 18.86
C GLY A 27 15.35 12.52 18.34
N PHE A 28 14.42 11.83 17.62
CA PHE A 28 14.72 10.50 17.04
C PHE A 28 15.80 10.63 15.96
N THR A 29 16.79 9.73 16.02
CA THR A 29 17.94 9.79 15.11
C THR A 29 18.26 8.41 14.51
N PRO A 30 18.97 8.37 13.36
CA PRO A 30 19.44 7.13 12.74
C PRO A 30 20.41 6.33 13.61
N GLN A 31 21.07 6.99 14.56
CA GLN A 31 22.08 6.39 15.47
C GLN A 31 21.47 5.72 16.70
N ASP A 32 20.16 5.88 16.92
CA ASP A 32 19.49 5.32 18.09
C ASP A 32 19.52 3.79 18.07
N LEU A 33 20.09 3.20 19.11
CA LEU A 33 20.06 1.78 19.38
C LEU A 33 18.87 1.48 20.28
N LEU A 34 17.74 1.12 19.67
CA LEU A 34 16.50 0.87 20.40
C LEU A 34 16.44 -0.53 20.96
N THR A 35 16.13 -0.65 22.24
CA THR A 35 15.63 -1.91 22.80
C THR A 35 14.26 -2.24 22.20
N GLU A 36 13.82 -3.48 22.36
CA GLU A 36 12.49 -3.91 21.88
C GLU A 36 11.37 -3.07 22.52
N GLU A 37 11.47 -2.79 23.81
CA GLU A 37 10.50 -1.98 24.56
C GLU A 37 10.48 -0.53 24.06
N GLU A 38 11.62 0.11 23.89
CA GLU A 38 11.72 1.48 23.35
C GLU A 38 11.17 1.54 21.91
N SER A 39 11.44 0.52 21.12
CA SER A 39 10.91 0.42 19.75
C SER A 39 9.38 0.37 19.76
N LYS A 40 8.75 -0.43 20.65
CA LYS A 40 7.28 -0.50 20.80
C LYS A 40 6.69 0.83 21.30
N ILE A 41 7.32 1.45 22.29
CA ILE A 41 6.87 2.76 22.81
C ILE A 41 6.89 3.81 21.71
N ARG A 42 7.97 3.90 20.93
CA ARG A 42 8.06 4.85 19.80
C ARG A 42 7.02 4.58 18.73
N GLU A 43 6.81 3.32 18.35
CA GLU A 43 5.82 2.90 17.37
C GLU A 43 4.43 3.33 17.80
N LYS A 44 4.01 2.98 19.01
CA LYS A 44 2.71 3.38 19.57
C LYS A 44 2.51 4.90 19.60
N LEU A 45 3.56 5.65 19.95
CA LEU A 45 3.49 7.12 19.99
C LEU A 45 3.36 7.73 18.57
N ILE A 46 4.10 7.19 17.61
CA ILE A 46 4.07 7.60 16.20
C ILE A 46 2.69 7.32 15.61
N ASP A 47 2.18 6.10 15.78
CA ASP A 47 0.88 5.68 15.22
C ASP A 47 -0.25 6.46 15.88
N GLN A 48 -0.23 6.67 17.21
CA GLN A 48 -1.25 7.50 17.87
C GLN A 48 -1.26 8.93 17.33
N THR A 49 -0.09 9.53 17.14
CA THR A 49 0.01 10.88 16.56
C THR A 49 -0.52 10.93 15.14
N GLY A 50 -0.25 9.88 14.35
CA GLY A 50 -0.77 9.74 12.99
C GLY A 50 -2.29 9.59 12.97
N VAL A 51 -2.84 8.73 13.82
CA VAL A 51 -4.29 8.51 13.95
C VAL A 51 -5.00 9.80 14.37
N ASP A 52 -4.52 10.50 15.38
CA ASP A 52 -5.15 11.73 15.88
C ASP A 52 -5.15 12.84 14.80
N ALA A 53 -4.06 12.98 14.07
CA ALA A 53 -3.95 13.96 12.98
C ALA A 53 -4.88 13.62 11.80
N MET A 54 -4.91 12.35 11.39
CA MET A 54 -5.76 11.89 10.29
C MET A 54 -7.24 11.97 10.66
N PHE A 55 -7.60 11.55 11.88
CA PHE A 55 -8.95 11.68 12.44
C PHE A 55 -9.43 13.13 12.39
N THR A 56 -8.62 14.05 12.92
CA THR A 56 -8.93 15.48 12.93
C THR A 56 -9.15 16.02 11.52
N ALA A 57 -8.30 15.62 10.56
CA ALA A 57 -8.40 16.07 9.17
C ALA A 57 -9.66 15.56 8.46
N LEU A 58 -10.20 14.40 8.87
CA LEU A 58 -11.35 13.74 8.25
C LEU A 58 -12.68 14.06 8.95
N THR A 59 -12.68 14.70 10.13
CA THR A 59 -13.91 14.94 10.90
C THR A 59 -14.93 15.79 10.14
N ASP A 60 -14.50 16.86 9.46
CA ASP A 60 -15.38 17.84 8.81
C ASP A 60 -15.44 17.72 7.28
N ILE A 61 -15.23 16.53 6.73
CA ILE A 61 -15.34 16.31 5.29
C ILE A 61 -16.80 16.34 4.83
N PRO A 62 -17.12 16.86 3.62
CA PRO A 62 -18.49 17.01 3.13
C PRO A 62 -19.08 15.75 2.46
N PHE A 63 -18.44 14.61 2.61
CA PHE A 63 -18.84 13.30 2.09
C PHE A 63 -18.61 12.23 3.16
N VAL A 64 -19.15 11.04 2.97
CA VAL A 64 -18.98 9.93 3.92
C VAL A 64 -17.82 9.06 3.48
N LEU A 65 -16.88 8.82 4.38
CA LEU A 65 -15.87 7.77 4.30
C LEU A 65 -16.16 6.68 5.29
N GLU A 66 -16.19 5.44 4.84
CA GLU A 66 -16.27 4.24 5.69
C GLU A 66 -14.93 3.51 5.65
N VAL A 67 -14.27 3.38 6.81
CA VAL A 67 -13.01 2.65 6.92
C VAL A 67 -13.31 1.16 6.87
N VAL A 68 -12.81 0.48 5.82
CA VAL A 68 -13.00 -0.96 5.62
C VAL A 68 -11.72 -1.76 5.89
N GLY A 69 -10.58 -1.09 6.01
CA GLY A 69 -9.29 -1.66 6.40
C GLY A 69 -8.36 -0.57 6.94
N SER A 70 -7.63 -0.90 7.99
CA SER A 70 -6.59 -0.04 8.58
C SER A 70 -5.47 -0.92 9.08
N GLU A 71 -4.23 -0.57 8.79
CA GLU A 71 -3.09 -1.29 9.34
C GLU A 71 -3.08 -1.17 10.87
N GLY A 72 -2.64 -2.23 11.55
CA GLY A 72 -2.57 -2.28 13.00
C GLY A 72 -3.26 -3.50 13.61
N ARG A 73 -4.24 -4.10 12.94
CA ARG A 73 -4.91 -5.33 13.45
C ARG A 73 -3.98 -6.53 13.51
N LYS A 74 -3.08 -6.71 12.55
CA LYS A 74 -2.08 -7.79 12.53
C LYS A 74 -1.16 -7.78 13.76
N HIS A 75 -1.01 -6.64 14.42
CA HIS A 75 -0.20 -6.51 15.63
C HIS A 75 -0.81 -7.18 16.86
N ILE A 76 -2.14 -7.44 16.89
CA ILE A 76 -2.77 -8.21 17.95
C ILE A 76 -2.16 -9.62 18.01
N HIS A 77 -1.98 -10.25 16.85
CA HIS A 77 -1.36 -11.59 16.77
C HIS A 77 0.13 -11.56 17.09
N GLN A 78 0.82 -10.46 16.81
CA GLN A 78 2.26 -10.34 16.98
C GLN A 78 2.68 -9.86 18.37
N TYR A 79 1.92 -8.95 19.00
CA TYR A 79 2.30 -8.28 20.25
C TYR A 79 1.27 -8.43 21.38
N GLY A 80 0.13 -9.09 21.14
CA GLY A 80 -0.94 -9.28 22.12
C GLY A 80 -1.80 -8.02 22.36
N GLU A 81 -1.49 -6.89 21.74
CA GLU A 81 -2.29 -5.67 21.77
C GLU A 81 -2.35 -5.02 20.37
N ALA A 82 -3.47 -4.34 20.07
CA ALA A 82 -3.60 -3.57 18.85
C ALA A 82 -2.77 -2.27 18.95
N LEU A 83 -2.09 -1.91 17.85
CA LEU A 83 -1.58 -0.55 17.68
C LEU A 83 -2.75 0.42 17.42
N PRO A 84 -2.59 1.71 17.69
CA PRO A 84 -3.60 2.71 17.32
C PRO A 84 -3.96 2.61 15.84
N THR A 85 -5.27 2.50 15.56
CA THR A 85 -5.79 2.36 14.20
C THR A 85 -6.88 3.38 13.94
N LEU A 86 -7.02 3.81 12.69
CA LEU A 86 -8.12 4.67 12.28
C LEU A 86 -9.29 3.80 11.82
N GLU A 87 -10.39 3.83 12.55
CA GLU A 87 -11.60 3.06 12.27
C GLU A 87 -12.85 3.93 12.22
N GLY A 88 -13.95 3.38 11.69
CA GLY A 88 -15.26 4.00 11.75
C GLY A 88 -15.70 4.74 10.48
N LYS A 89 -16.56 5.72 10.66
CA LYS A 89 -17.13 6.53 9.57
C LYS A 89 -16.88 8.00 9.83
N PHE A 90 -16.49 8.71 8.78
CA PHE A 90 -16.22 10.13 8.79
C PHE A 90 -17.20 10.88 7.90
N GLY A 91 -17.40 12.16 8.21
CA GLY A 91 -18.26 13.04 7.45
C GLY A 91 -19.69 13.15 8.03
N PRO A 92 -20.60 13.83 7.32
CA PRO A 92 -21.92 14.15 7.82
C PRO A 92 -22.79 12.90 8.03
N PRO A 93 -23.80 12.96 8.94
CA PRO A 93 -24.82 11.93 9.02
C PRO A 93 -25.42 11.67 7.64
N THR A 94 -25.66 10.41 7.31
CA THR A 94 -26.13 10.03 5.98
C THR A 94 -27.52 10.59 5.69
N GLY A 95 -27.58 11.57 4.79
CA GLY A 95 -28.82 12.10 4.18
C GLY A 95 -28.86 11.76 2.69
N GLY A 96 -30.01 11.87 2.04
CA GLY A 96 -30.16 11.60 0.61
C GLY A 96 -29.21 12.46 -0.23
N GLY A 97 -28.45 11.83 -1.12
CA GLY A 97 -27.54 12.49 -2.06
C GLY A 97 -26.11 12.72 -1.59
N THR A 98 -25.74 12.40 -0.34
CA THR A 98 -24.34 12.50 0.14
C THR A 98 -23.48 11.44 -0.52
N LYS A 99 -22.37 11.84 -1.17
CA LYS A 99 -21.38 10.90 -1.75
C LYS A 99 -20.81 10.01 -0.62
N LYS A 100 -20.75 8.72 -0.87
CA LYS A 100 -20.15 7.73 0.03
C LYS A 100 -18.98 7.04 -0.68
N LEU A 101 -17.92 6.78 0.07
CA LEU A 101 -16.71 6.08 -0.41
C LEU A 101 -16.23 5.13 0.70
N ASP A 102 -15.61 4.05 0.30
CA ASP A 102 -14.81 3.21 1.20
C ASP A 102 -13.39 3.75 1.29
N MET A 103 -12.73 3.50 2.42
CA MET A 103 -11.36 3.89 2.68
C MET A 103 -10.56 2.73 3.29
N VAL A 104 -9.34 2.56 2.80
CA VAL A 104 -8.27 1.80 3.46
C VAL A 104 -7.14 2.77 3.74
N ASN A 105 -6.49 2.63 4.89
CA ASN A 105 -5.40 3.52 5.27
C ASN A 105 -4.26 2.78 5.97
N ASP A 106 -3.10 3.41 5.90
CA ASP A 106 -1.97 3.17 6.76
C ASP A 106 -1.46 4.54 7.22
N VAL A 107 -1.64 4.83 8.50
CA VAL A 107 -1.31 6.16 9.04
C VAL A 107 0.19 6.41 8.98
N VAL A 108 1.01 5.36 9.16
CA VAL A 108 2.48 5.42 9.07
C VAL A 108 3.06 4.13 8.48
N GLU A 109 3.01 4.00 7.16
CA GLU A 109 3.77 2.96 6.47
C GLU A 109 5.27 3.25 6.61
N GLY A 110 6.03 2.21 6.99
CA GLY A 110 7.45 2.34 7.25
C GLY A 110 7.77 2.77 8.69
N SER A 111 7.11 2.21 9.71
CA SER A 111 7.29 2.50 11.14
C SER A 111 8.76 2.45 11.57
N LYS A 112 9.58 1.52 11.03
CA LYS A 112 11.03 1.49 11.32
C LYS A 112 11.73 2.76 10.85
N ALA A 113 11.38 3.27 9.66
CA ALA A 113 11.97 4.50 9.14
C ALA A 113 11.56 5.70 9.99
N ALA A 114 10.31 5.78 10.42
CA ALA A 114 9.82 6.83 11.31
C ALA A 114 10.52 6.79 12.69
N LYS A 115 10.63 5.61 13.31
CA LYS A 115 11.29 5.41 14.62
C LYS A 115 12.75 5.86 14.65
N LEU A 116 13.45 5.74 13.54
CA LEU A 116 14.88 6.08 13.40
C LEU A 116 15.11 7.36 12.61
N ASN A 117 14.06 8.06 12.20
CA ASN A 117 14.17 9.27 11.35
C ASN A 117 15.07 9.04 10.11
N ILE A 118 14.94 7.87 9.48
CA ILE A 118 15.61 7.54 8.21
C ILE A 118 14.62 7.61 7.05
N PRO A 119 15.10 7.69 5.79
CA PRO A 119 14.23 7.72 4.62
C PRO A 119 13.23 6.57 4.53
N GLY A 120 12.00 6.84 4.05
CA GLY A 120 11.05 5.83 3.61
C GLY A 120 9.72 5.77 4.36
N ALA A 121 9.50 6.57 5.43
CA ALA A 121 8.20 6.62 6.09
C ALA A 121 7.21 7.52 5.33
N VAL A 122 5.99 7.02 5.13
CA VAL A 122 4.90 7.73 4.44
C VAL A 122 3.57 7.55 5.18
N SER A 123 2.62 8.45 4.96
CA SER A 123 1.22 8.30 5.36
C SER A 123 0.36 8.03 4.15
N VAL A 124 -0.57 7.08 4.22
CA VAL A 124 -1.33 6.60 3.05
C VAL A 124 -2.81 6.53 3.31
N ILE A 125 -3.60 7.00 2.35
CA ILE A 125 -5.04 6.76 2.24
C ILE A 125 -5.35 6.32 0.81
N ALA A 126 -6.12 5.25 0.68
CA ALA A 126 -6.76 4.85 -0.57
C ALA A 126 -8.28 4.87 -0.41
N VAL A 127 -8.98 5.39 -1.40
CA VAL A 127 -10.44 5.43 -1.44
C VAL A 127 -10.98 4.81 -2.74
N GLY A 128 -12.17 4.22 -2.63
CA GLY A 128 -12.89 3.62 -3.77
C GLY A 128 -14.40 3.83 -3.62
N SER A 129 -15.16 3.29 -4.58
CA SER A 129 -16.63 3.32 -4.52
C SER A 129 -17.15 2.68 -3.24
N HIS A 130 -18.25 3.21 -2.70
CA HIS A 130 -18.87 2.66 -1.49
C HIS A 130 -19.28 1.20 -1.66
N LYS A 131 -18.94 0.35 -0.67
CA LYS A 131 -19.05 -1.12 -0.71
C LYS A 131 -18.26 -1.76 -1.86
N GLY A 132 -17.23 -1.08 -2.31
CA GLY A 132 -16.39 -1.51 -3.43
C GLY A 132 -15.04 -2.06 -3.02
N LEU A 133 -14.49 -1.66 -1.89
CA LEU A 133 -13.21 -2.20 -1.43
C LEU A 133 -13.42 -3.50 -0.65
N LEU A 134 -12.62 -4.51 -0.97
CA LEU A 134 -12.59 -5.74 -0.19
C LEU A 134 -12.01 -5.44 1.20
N GLY A 135 -12.85 -5.57 2.22
CA GLY A 135 -12.43 -5.40 3.60
C GLY A 135 -11.52 -6.55 4.05
N THR A 136 -10.66 -6.27 5.02
CA THR A 136 -9.77 -7.29 5.59
C THR A 136 -10.59 -8.37 6.32
N PRO A 137 -10.49 -9.66 5.91
CA PRO A 137 -11.10 -10.75 6.64
C PRO A 137 -10.57 -10.83 8.07
N LYS A 138 -11.38 -11.36 9.00
CA LYS A 138 -11.01 -11.36 10.44
C LYS A 138 -9.89 -12.34 10.78
N ASP A 139 -9.73 -13.38 9.98
CA ASP A 139 -8.84 -14.52 10.18
C ASP A 139 -7.62 -14.54 9.24
N ILE A 140 -7.44 -13.47 8.46
CA ILE A 140 -6.35 -13.33 7.49
C ILE A 140 -5.62 -12.00 7.70
N ASP A 141 -4.30 -12.06 7.88
CA ASP A 141 -3.42 -10.89 7.95
C ASP A 141 -2.60 -10.67 6.67
N TYR A 142 -2.53 -11.69 5.81
CA TYR A 142 -1.67 -11.68 4.62
C TYR A 142 -2.45 -11.97 3.34
N MET A 143 -1.91 -11.46 2.25
CA MET A 143 -2.39 -11.67 0.89
C MET A 143 -1.24 -12.15 0.01
N ASP A 144 -1.42 -13.28 -0.67
CA ASP A 144 -0.65 -13.62 -1.86
C ASP A 144 -1.14 -12.73 -3.00
N LYS A 145 -0.26 -11.99 -3.66
CA LYS A 145 -0.60 -10.92 -4.58
C LYS A 145 0.25 -10.92 -5.84
N LEU A 146 -0.35 -10.44 -6.93
CA LEU A 146 0.28 -10.24 -8.23
C LEU A 146 -0.15 -8.88 -8.77
N PHE A 147 0.81 -7.97 -8.95
CA PHE A 147 0.61 -6.67 -9.58
C PHE A 147 1.53 -6.53 -10.79
N GLY A 148 1.00 -5.94 -11.86
CA GLY A 148 1.74 -5.68 -13.09
C GLY A 148 1.08 -4.58 -13.92
N PRO A 149 1.78 -4.05 -14.93
CA PRO A 149 1.30 -2.92 -15.72
C PRO A 149 0.10 -3.28 -16.63
N PRO A 150 -0.61 -2.26 -17.16
CA PRO A 150 -1.79 -2.48 -18.00
C PRO A 150 -1.55 -3.37 -19.22
N GLU A 151 -0.34 -3.37 -19.77
CA GLU A 151 0.04 -4.18 -20.94
C GLU A 151 -0.07 -5.70 -20.69
N LEU A 152 -0.03 -6.11 -19.42
CA LEU A 152 -0.18 -7.51 -19.00
C LEU A 152 -1.62 -7.90 -18.66
N ALA A 153 -2.58 -6.98 -18.79
CA ALA A 153 -3.97 -7.26 -18.48
C ALA A 153 -4.52 -8.41 -19.33
N GLY A 154 -5.10 -9.40 -18.66
CA GLY A 154 -5.66 -10.61 -19.31
C GLY A 154 -4.61 -11.65 -19.75
N ARG A 155 -3.32 -11.38 -19.54
CA ARG A 155 -2.22 -12.28 -19.94
C ARG A 155 -1.63 -13.05 -18.75
N ILE A 156 -1.54 -12.42 -17.60
CA ILE A 156 -0.98 -13.03 -16.38
C ILE A 156 -2.07 -13.36 -15.35
N SER A 157 -1.80 -14.38 -14.56
CA SER A 157 -2.71 -14.80 -13.49
C SER A 157 -1.92 -15.31 -12.28
N ILE A 158 -2.41 -14.99 -11.08
CA ILE A 158 -1.87 -15.54 -9.82
C ILE A 158 -2.05 -17.06 -9.73
N ASP A 159 -2.98 -17.62 -10.50
CA ASP A 159 -3.22 -19.06 -10.59
C ASP A 159 -2.27 -19.77 -11.57
N ASN A 160 -1.56 -19.03 -12.41
CA ASN A 160 -0.58 -19.61 -13.33
C ASN A 160 0.75 -19.93 -12.62
N PRO A 161 1.51 -20.91 -13.11
CA PRO A 161 2.92 -21.05 -12.75
C PRO A 161 3.68 -19.73 -12.97
N VAL A 162 4.63 -19.44 -12.09
CA VAL A 162 5.42 -18.19 -12.18
C VAL A 162 6.11 -18.05 -13.54
N GLU A 163 6.62 -19.15 -14.07
CA GLU A 163 7.33 -19.21 -15.34
C GLU A 163 6.44 -18.80 -16.53
N GLU A 164 5.14 -19.14 -16.49
CA GLU A 164 4.18 -18.72 -17.52
C GLU A 164 3.94 -17.22 -17.47
N ASN A 165 3.74 -16.65 -16.26
CA ASN A 165 3.61 -15.21 -16.09
C ASN A 165 4.85 -14.45 -16.56
N LEU A 166 6.05 -14.97 -16.27
CA LEU A 166 7.30 -14.38 -16.71
C LEU A 166 7.51 -14.48 -18.23
N ALA A 167 7.05 -15.58 -18.85
CA ALA A 167 7.07 -15.72 -20.31
C ALA A 167 6.17 -14.69 -20.99
N GLU A 168 5.01 -14.38 -20.43
CA GLU A 168 4.15 -13.30 -20.92
C GLU A 168 4.83 -11.93 -20.83
N VAL A 169 5.59 -11.65 -19.76
CA VAL A 169 6.39 -10.42 -19.65
C VAL A 169 7.42 -10.33 -20.76
N VAL A 170 8.16 -11.41 -21.04
CA VAL A 170 9.11 -11.49 -22.17
C VAL A 170 8.41 -11.18 -23.49
N GLU A 171 7.26 -11.81 -23.72
CA GLU A 171 6.50 -11.68 -24.96
C GLU A 171 5.98 -10.24 -25.17
N VAL A 172 5.39 -9.64 -24.12
CA VAL A 172 4.79 -8.31 -24.20
C VAL A 172 5.82 -7.20 -24.35
N PHE A 173 6.89 -7.24 -23.55
CA PHE A 173 7.89 -6.17 -23.53
C PHE A 173 9.06 -6.40 -24.48
N LYS A 174 9.16 -7.60 -25.09
CA LYS A 174 10.25 -7.98 -25.99
C LYS A 174 11.63 -7.81 -25.34
N VAL A 175 11.75 -8.23 -24.09
CA VAL A 175 12.95 -8.16 -23.27
C VAL A 175 13.50 -9.54 -22.97
N LYS A 176 14.78 -9.64 -22.61
CA LYS A 176 15.36 -10.89 -22.11
C LYS A 176 14.93 -11.13 -20.67
N PRO A 177 14.92 -12.39 -20.18
CA PRO A 177 14.64 -12.68 -18.77
C PRO A 177 15.44 -11.80 -17.79
N SER A 178 16.74 -11.61 -18.02
CA SER A 178 17.62 -10.80 -17.16
C SER A 178 17.29 -9.30 -17.13
N GLU A 179 16.43 -8.81 -18.02
CA GLU A 179 15.97 -7.43 -18.07
C GLU A 179 14.61 -7.25 -17.38
N ILE A 180 13.97 -8.36 -16.95
CA ILE A 180 12.72 -8.33 -16.20
C ILE A 180 13.02 -8.03 -14.73
N ASN A 181 12.52 -6.92 -14.22
CA ASN A 181 12.60 -6.56 -12.80
C ASN A 181 11.36 -7.05 -12.06
N VAL A 182 11.54 -7.98 -11.13
CA VAL A 182 10.50 -8.50 -10.24
C VAL A 182 10.84 -8.11 -8.81
N VAL A 183 9.89 -7.51 -8.10
CA VAL A 183 10.05 -7.18 -6.67
C VAL A 183 9.26 -8.19 -5.83
N MET A 184 9.88 -8.65 -4.75
CA MET A 184 9.28 -9.60 -3.83
C MET A 184 9.81 -9.43 -2.41
N MET A 185 8.96 -9.70 -1.42
CA MET A 185 9.38 -9.74 -0.02
C MET A 185 10.31 -10.93 0.24
N ASP A 186 11.48 -10.65 0.84
CA ASP A 186 12.44 -11.66 1.31
C ASP A 186 11.89 -12.32 2.58
N ARG A 187 11.07 -13.34 2.40
CA ARG A 187 10.42 -14.11 3.46
C ARG A 187 10.34 -15.59 3.08
N ASP A 188 10.48 -16.49 4.05
CA ASP A 188 10.42 -17.95 3.84
C ASP A 188 9.14 -18.40 3.14
N ARG A 189 8.00 -17.73 3.42
CA ARG A 189 6.72 -18.00 2.75
C ARG A 189 6.74 -17.73 1.25
N ASN A 190 7.70 -16.95 0.75
CA ASN A 190 7.91 -16.65 -0.66
C ASN A 190 9.01 -17.50 -1.31
N ALA A 191 9.66 -18.41 -0.57
CA ALA A 191 10.83 -19.15 -1.07
C ALA A 191 10.59 -19.88 -2.39
N HIS A 192 9.39 -20.46 -2.58
CA HIS A 192 9.03 -21.17 -3.81
C HIS A 192 8.97 -20.22 -5.02
N LEU A 193 8.40 -19.01 -4.86
CA LEU A 193 8.33 -17.98 -5.90
C LEU A 193 9.72 -17.39 -6.19
N ILE A 194 10.52 -17.15 -5.14
CA ILE A 194 11.92 -16.69 -5.25
C ILE A 194 12.73 -17.68 -6.10
N ASN A 195 12.65 -18.96 -5.77
CA ASN A 195 13.37 -20.01 -6.52
C ASN A 195 12.93 -20.09 -7.98
N ALA A 196 11.62 -19.99 -8.27
CA ALA A 196 11.10 -19.99 -9.64
C ALA A 196 11.61 -18.79 -10.45
N CYS A 197 11.57 -17.59 -9.87
CA CYS A 197 12.12 -16.36 -10.48
C CYS A 197 13.62 -16.47 -10.76
N GLN A 198 14.40 -16.96 -9.79
CA GLN A 198 15.85 -17.16 -9.95
C GLN A 198 16.16 -18.18 -11.06
N LYS A 199 15.42 -19.29 -11.11
CA LYS A 199 15.58 -20.31 -12.15
C LYS A 199 15.22 -19.79 -13.54
N PHE A 200 14.23 -18.91 -13.65
CA PHE A 200 13.86 -18.27 -14.91
C PHE A 200 14.91 -17.24 -15.36
N GLY A 201 15.70 -16.71 -14.44
CA GLY A 201 16.81 -15.79 -14.70
C GLY A 201 16.42 -14.32 -14.76
N VAL A 202 15.36 -13.91 -14.04
CA VAL A 202 14.97 -12.50 -13.93
C VAL A 202 15.85 -11.73 -12.95
N ASN A 203 15.87 -10.42 -13.07
CA ASN A 203 16.44 -9.53 -12.05
C ASN A 203 15.47 -9.43 -10.86
N LEU A 204 15.69 -10.28 -9.85
CA LEU A 204 14.86 -10.37 -8.67
C LEU A 204 15.34 -9.39 -7.59
N ILE A 205 14.49 -8.43 -7.23
CA ILE A 205 14.73 -7.40 -6.21
C ILE A 205 14.05 -7.85 -4.92
N LEU A 206 14.82 -8.40 -4.00
CA LEU A 206 14.33 -8.83 -2.70
C LEU A 206 14.32 -7.66 -1.69
N ILE A 207 13.18 -7.44 -1.06
CA ILE A 207 12.97 -6.38 -0.06
C ILE A 207 12.58 -6.96 1.29
N LYS A 208 13.01 -6.30 2.37
CA LYS A 208 12.71 -6.76 3.73
C LYS A 208 11.37 -6.25 4.27
N ALA A 209 10.86 -5.16 3.74
CA ALA A 209 9.60 -4.53 4.14
C ALA A 209 9.12 -3.55 3.05
N GLY A 210 7.85 -3.14 3.11
CA GLY A 210 7.32 -2.03 2.30
C GLY A 210 7.08 -2.41 0.84
N ASP A 211 6.28 -3.44 0.56
CA ASP A 211 5.95 -3.84 -0.81
C ASP A 211 4.82 -3.00 -1.45
N PHE A 212 4.24 -2.04 -0.72
CA PHE A 212 3.19 -1.16 -1.20
C PHE A 212 3.66 -0.20 -2.31
N LEU A 213 4.72 0.59 -2.06
CA LEU A 213 5.24 1.54 -3.06
C LEU A 213 5.72 0.86 -4.35
N PRO A 214 6.51 -0.24 -4.31
CA PRO A 214 6.86 -0.96 -5.52
C PRO A 214 5.65 -1.58 -6.23
N SER A 215 4.58 -1.97 -5.52
CA SER A 215 3.33 -2.43 -6.14
C SER A 215 2.68 -1.33 -6.97
N ILE A 216 2.69 -0.07 -6.52
CA ILE A 216 2.21 1.06 -7.33
C ILE A 216 3.09 1.25 -8.58
N LEU A 217 4.43 1.18 -8.43
CA LEU A 217 5.33 1.30 -9.58
C LEU A 217 5.08 0.21 -10.63
N SER A 218 4.84 -1.04 -10.19
CA SER A 218 4.53 -2.13 -11.11
C SER A 218 3.20 -1.96 -11.85
N CYS A 219 2.29 -1.12 -11.34
CA CYS A 219 1.05 -0.75 -12.03
C CYS A 219 1.24 0.30 -13.13
N MET A 220 2.44 0.85 -13.30
CA MET A 220 2.83 1.74 -14.38
C MET A 220 3.61 0.96 -15.43
N SER A 221 3.61 1.43 -16.70
CA SER A 221 4.49 0.83 -17.70
C SER A 221 5.96 0.91 -17.23
N PRO A 222 6.75 -0.17 -17.34
CA PRO A 222 8.17 -0.15 -16.94
C PRO A 222 9.00 0.96 -17.60
N LYS A 223 8.53 1.47 -18.74
CA LYS A 223 9.17 2.56 -19.49
C LYS A 223 8.92 3.94 -18.88
N ASP A 224 7.88 4.07 -18.07
CA ASP A 224 7.43 5.35 -17.53
C ASP A 224 8.11 5.73 -16.21
N HIS A 225 8.95 4.83 -15.67
CA HIS A 225 9.67 5.10 -14.43
C HIS A 225 11.07 4.47 -14.41
N LYS A 226 12.01 5.14 -13.70
CA LYS A 226 13.44 4.80 -13.68
C LYS A 226 13.75 3.40 -13.12
N LYS A 227 12.87 2.83 -12.30
CA LYS A 227 13.08 1.51 -11.68
C LYS A 227 12.76 0.36 -12.64
N GLY A 228 11.97 0.60 -13.69
CA GLY A 228 11.61 -0.39 -14.70
C GLY A 228 10.98 -1.66 -14.11
N ILE A 229 10.15 -1.55 -13.06
CA ILE A 229 9.51 -2.70 -12.42
C ILE A 229 8.46 -3.29 -13.34
N HIS A 230 8.54 -4.60 -13.59
CA HIS A 230 7.57 -5.32 -14.41
C HIS A 230 6.49 -5.99 -13.57
N LEU A 231 6.88 -6.60 -12.45
CA LEU A 231 5.95 -7.31 -11.56
C LEU A 231 6.31 -7.08 -10.10
N VAL A 232 5.28 -7.04 -9.26
CA VAL A 232 5.39 -7.33 -7.82
C VAL A 232 4.53 -8.55 -7.55
N MET A 233 5.09 -9.55 -6.88
CA MET A 233 4.39 -10.78 -6.52
C MET A 233 4.82 -11.32 -5.17
N GLY A 234 3.97 -12.17 -4.60
CA GLY A 234 4.24 -12.87 -3.35
C GLY A 234 3.41 -12.40 -2.18
N ILE A 235 3.66 -13.00 -1.03
CA ILE A 235 2.84 -12.87 0.17
C ILE A 235 3.33 -11.70 1.01
N GLY A 236 2.47 -10.69 1.18
CA GLY A 236 2.67 -9.49 2.02
C GLY A 236 1.41 -9.16 2.83
N GLY A 237 1.34 -8.00 3.47
CA GLY A 237 0.19 -7.60 4.27
C GLY A 237 -1.07 -7.44 3.42
N PHE A 238 -2.23 -7.75 4.02
CA PHE A 238 -3.51 -7.73 3.32
C PHE A 238 -3.91 -6.29 2.96
N GLU A 239 -3.85 -5.37 3.92
CA GLU A 239 -4.22 -3.97 3.74
C GLU A 239 -3.34 -3.30 2.67
N GLU A 240 -2.02 -3.56 2.68
CA GLU A 240 -1.10 -3.06 1.64
C GLU A 240 -1.48 -3.60 0.25
N GLY A 241 -2.01 -4.83 0.19
CA GLY A 241 -2.57 -5.41 -1.04
C GLY A 241 -3.78 -4.63 -1.55
N ILE A 242 -4.71 -4.24 -0.67
CA ILE A 242 -5.89 -3.44 -1.05
C ILE A 242 -5.49 -2.01 -1.43
N LEU A 243 -4.58 -1.37 -0.68
CA LEU A 243 -4.03 -0.06 -1.04
C LEU A 243 -3.45 -0.07 -2.46
N ALA A 244 -2.64 -1.09 -2.79
CA ALA A 244 -2.07 -1.26 -4.13
C ALA A 244 -3.13 -1.59 -5.19
N ALA A 245 -4.16 -2.37 -4.84
CA ALA A 245 -5.26 -2.69 -5.74
C ALA A 245 -6.07 -1.45 -6.14
N VAL A 246 -6.26 -0.48 -5.25
CA VAL A 246 -6.90 0.81 -5.60
C VAL A 246 -6.08 1.56 -6.64
N ALA A 247 -4.75 1.59 -6.51
CA ALA A 247 -3.87 2.19 -7.52
C ALA A 247 -3.93 1.41 -8.84
N ALA A 248 -3.88 0.08 -8.81
CA ALA A 248 -4.00 -0.77 -9.99
C ALA A 248 -5.32 -0.52 -10.73
N LYS A 249 -6.45 -0.46 -10.00
CA LYS A 249 -7.76 -0.15 -10.58
C LYS A 249 -7.80 1.23 -11.23
N ALA A 250 -7.26 2.25 -10.57
CA ALA A 250 -7.18 3.61 -11.09
C ALA A 250 -6.41 3.68 -12.42
N LEU A 251 -5.29 2.95 -12.50
CA LEU A 251 -4.38 2.94 -13.65
C LEU A 251 -4.79 1.94 -14.75
N GLY A 252 -5.80 1.09 -14.51
CA GLY A 252 -6.18 0.02 -15.45
C GLY A 252 -5.16 -1.11 -15.51
N ALA A 253 -4.37 -1.28 -14.47
CA ALA A 253 -3.30 -2.26 -14.34
C ALA A 253 -3.80 -3.63 -13.85
N VAL A 254 -2.92 -4.62 -13.84
CA VAL A 254 -3.19 -5.92 -13.25
C VAL A 254 -3.09 -5.82 -11.73
N GLY A 255 -4.12 -6.30 -11.05
CA GLY A 255 -4.13 -6.50 -9.61
C GLY A 255 -4.91 -7.76 -9.29
N GLN A 256 -4.26 -8.71 -8.62
CA GLN A 256 -4.87 -9.97 -8.18
C GLN A 256 -4.36 -10.29 -6.79
N GLY A 257 -5.20 -10.95 -5.99
CA GLY A 257 -4.84 -11.36 -4.64
C GLY A 257 -5.58 -12.60 -4.21
N ARG A 258 -5.04 -13.28 -3.19
CA ARG A 258 -5.63 -14.42 -2.53
C ARG A 258 -5.27 -14.34 -1.05
N GLY A 259 -6.24 -14.58 -0.15
CA GLY A 259 -5.95 -14.64 1.28
C GLY A 259 -4.90 -15.72 1.56
N TRP A 260 -3.95 -15.40 2.45
CA TRP A 260 -2.91 -16.34 2.83
C TRP A 260 -2.79 -16.47 4.35
N SER A 261 -2.72 -17.73 4.81
CA SER A 261 -2.45 -18.11 6.18
C SER A 261 -1.48 -19.28 6.24
N ALA A 262 -0.64 -19.32 7.24
CA ALA A 262 0.18 -20.48 7.57
C ALA A 262 -0.67 -21.62 8.17
N ASP A 263 -1.84 -21.30 8.74
CA ASP A 263 -2.81 -22.28 9.19
C ASP A 263 -3.53 -22.89 7.98
N LEU A 264 -3.39 -24.20 7.81
CA LEU A 264 -3.93 -24.91 6.67
C LEU A 264 -5.47 -25.00 6.65
N GLU A 265 -6.13 -24.92 7.81
CA GLU A 265 -7.60 -24.92 7.87
C GLU A 265 -8.13 -23.56 7.38
N ILE A 266 -7.55 -22.48 7.85
CA ILE A 266 -7.86 -21.12 7.38
C ILE A 266 -7.54 -21.00 5.89
N GLN A 267 -6.35 -21.47 5.45
CA GLN A 267 -5.91 -21.38 4.06
C GLN A 267 -6.87 -22.08 3.08
N ARG A 268 -7.52 -23.18 3.49
CA ARG A 268 -8.52 -23.88 2.64
C ARG A 268 -9.71 -23.02 2.27
N SER A 269 -10.07 -22.05 3.10
CA SER A 269 -11.17 -21.11 2.85
C SER A 269 -10.81 -20.01 1.85
N TYR A 270 -9.51 -19.82 1.54
CA TYR A 270 -9.00 -18.76 0.69
C TYR A 270 -8.26 -19.26 -0.56
N GLN A 271 -8.72 -20.37 -1.15
CA GLN A 271 -8.10 -20.93 -2.36
C GLN A 271 -8.35 -20.11 -3.61
N GLN A 272 -9.51 -19.44 -3.68
CA GLN A 272 -9.89 -18.67 -4.85
C GLN A 272 -9.18 -17.30 -4.86
N ALA A 273 -8.56 -16.98 -6.00
CA ALA A 273 -8.00 -15.66 -6.22
C ALA A 273 -9.09 -14.60 -6.51
N TRP A 274 -8.91 -13.42 -5.96
CA TRP A 274 -9.68 -12.23 -6.30
C TRP A 274 -9.00 -11.49 -7.46
N LYS A 275 -9.78 -11.19 -8.49
CA LYS A 275 -9.37 -10.30 -9.58
C LYS A 275 -9.59 -8.85 -9.16
N ILE A 276 -9.03 -7.92 -9.93
CA ILE A 276 -9.07 -6.49 -9.61
C ILE A 276 -10.49 -5.97 -9.32
N ASP A 277 -11.51 -6.42 -10.03
CA ASP A 277 -12.90 -6.00 -9.83
C ASP A 277 -13.55 -6.60 -8.57
N GLN A 278 -12.94 -7.62 -7.98
CA GLN A 278 -13.35 -8.23 -6.71
C GLN A 278 -12.59 -7.61 -5.53
N LEU A 279 -11.34 -7.19 -5.74
CA LEU A 279 -10.56 -6.43 -4.75
C LEU A 279 -11.08 -4.98 -4.64
N VAL A 280 -11.39 -4.38 -5.79
CA VAL A 280 -11.84 -2.99 -5.92
C VAL A 280 -12.96 -2.93 -6.95
N ALA A 281 -14.19 -3.11 -6.48
CA ALA A 281 -15.39 -2.96 -7.32
C ALA A 281 -15.73 -1.48 -7.59
N GLY A 282 -16.56 -1.24 -8.60
CA GLY A 282 -17.00 0.10 -8.98
C GLY A 282 -16.12 0.76 -10.04
N LYS A 283 -16.19 2.08 -10.10
CA LYS A 283 -15.58 2.86 -11.18
C LYS A 283 -14.14 3.26 -10.82
N LYS A 284 -13.23 3.18 -11.81
CA LYS A 284 -11.85 3.65 -11.63
C LYS A 284 -11.76 5.15 -11.28
N GLU A 285 -12.74 5.94 -11.71
CA GLU A 285 -12.84 7.37 -11.42
C GLU A 285 -13.12 7.68 -9.94
N ASP A 286 -13.60 6.70 -9.17
CA ASP A 286 -13.75 6.81 -7.72
C ASP A 286 -12.48 6.38 -6.97
N CYS A 287 -11.53 5.74 -7.65
CA CYS A 287 -10.27 5.30 -7.08
C CYS A 287 -9.28 6.46 -6.94
N LEU A 288 -8.74 6.63 -5.74
CA LEU A 288 -7.71 7.61 -5.45
C LEU A 288 -6.80 7.04 -4.37
N VAL A 289 -5.50 7.11 -4.58
CA VAL A 289 -4.48 6.89 -3.54
C VAL A 289 -3.75 8.20 -3.30
N SER A 290 -3.58 8.57 -2.04
CA SER A 290 -2.75 9.69 -1.58
C SER A 290 -1.67 9.19 -0.64
N ILE A 291 -0.42 9.56 -0.91
CA ILE A 291 0.77 9.15 -0.16
C ILE A 291 1.56 10.40 0.16
N SER A 292 1.73 10.72 1.43
CA SER A 292 2.51 11.89 1.86
C SER A 292 3.76 11.47 2.61
N ALA A 293 4.92 11.98 2.18
CA ALA A 293 6.21 11.63 2.75
C ALA A 293 6.38 12.24 4.15
N ILE A 294 6.65 11.38 5.14
CA ILE A 294 6.97 11.77 6.53
C ILE A 294 8.47 12.09 6.62
N THR A 295 9.32 11.12 6.31
CA THR A 295 10.78 11.27 6.42
C THR A 295 11.46 11.59 5.09
N GLY A 296 10.76 11.41 3.96
CA GLY A 296 11.26 11.64 2.61
C GLY A 296 12.25 10.60 2.11
N GLY A 297 12.66 10.69 0.84
CA GLY A 297 13.76 9.90 0.26
C GLY A 297 13.52 8.39 0.23
N ASP A 298 12.28 7.93 -0.03
CA ASP A 298 12.00 6.51 -0.20
C ASP A 298 12.76 5.92 -1.41
N SER A 299 12.98 4.61 -1.39
CA SER A 299 13.79 3.93 -2.41
C SER A 299 13.10 3.79 -3.78
N TRP A 300 11.79 4.09 -3.88
CA TRP A 300 10.97 3.79 -5.04
C TRP A 300 10.64 5.04 -5.87
N PHE A 301 10.02 6.03 -5.25
CA PHE A 301 9.63 7.29 -5.88
C PHE A 301 10.57 8.44 -5.56
N ASP A 302 11.49 8.24 -4.60
CA ASP A 302 12.39 9.28 -4.08
C ASP A 302 11.60 10.53 -3.65
N LEU A 303 10.50 10.30 -2.93
CA LEU A 303 9.59 11.35 -2.50
C LEU A 303 10.32 12.34 -1.59
N PRO A 304 10.46 13.60 -1.98
CA PRO A 304 10.99 14.63 -1.07
C PRO A 304 10.13 14.72 0.19
N ARG A 305 10.73 15.09 1.31
CA ARG A 305 9.96 15.33 2.54
C ARG A 305 8.84 16.34 2.28
N PHE A 306 7.64 16.06 2.82
CA PHE A 306 6.42 16.85 2.61
C PHE A 306 5.91 16.89 1.16
N SER A 307 6.41 16.04 0.31
CA SER A 307 5.77 15.83 -0.98
C SER A 307 4.62 14.84 -0.85
N THR A 308 3.66 14.95 -1.77
CA THR A 308 2.53 14.05 -1.86
C THR A 308 2.43 13.47 -3.26
N LEU A 309 2.38 12.13 -3.32
CA LEU A 309 2.07 11.38 -4.53
C LEU A 309 0.57 11.08 -4.53
N THR A 310 -0.09 11.35 -5.63
CA THR A 310 -1.48 10.93 -5.84
C THR A 310 -1.57 10.03 -7.06
N VAL A 311 -2.37 8.98 -6.94
CA VAL A 311 -2.69 8.04 -8.04
C VAL A 311 -4.20 8.05 -8.23
N ASP A 312 -4.65 8.39 -9.41
CA ASP A 312 -6.07 8.38 -9.79
C ASP A 312 -6.23 7.99 -11.27
N ALA A 313 -7.45 8.04 -11.81
CA ALA A 313 -7.72 7.68 -13.19
C ALA A 313 -7.01 8.57 -14.23
N GLN A 314 -6.42 9.69 -13.84
CA GLN A 314 -5.61 10.56 -14.68
C GLN A 314 -4.11 10.20 -14.63
N GLY A 315 -3.72 9.24 -13.78
CA GLY A 315 -2.34 8.77 -13.65
C GLY A 315 -1.72 9.10 -12.30
N VAL A 316 -0.40 9.12 -12.29
CA VAL A 316 0.43 9.39 -11.10
C VAL A 316 0.92 10.83 -11.13
N LYS A 317 0.73 11.56 -10.02
CA LYS A 317 1.16 12.95 -9.91
C LYS A 317 1.82 13.19 -8.55
N MET A 318 3.01 13.77 -8.57
CA MET A 318 3.70 14.25 -7.38
C MET A 318 3.56 15.75 -7.24
N THR A 319 3.30 16.21 -6.02
CA THR A 319 3.28 17.63 -5.65
C THR A 319 4.17 17.84 -4.44
N THR A 320 4.97 18.91 -4.45
CA THR A 320 5.78 19.32 -3.29
C THR A 320 5.25 20.65 -2.81
N LYS A 321 4.89 20.73 -1.52
CA LYS A 321 4.51 21.99 -0.87
C LYS A 321 5.71 22.52 -0.11
N ALA A 322 6.03 23.78 -0.32
CA ALA A 322 6.95 24.50 0.56
C ALA A 322 6.22 24.75 1.90
N HIS A 323 6.61 24.03 2.93
CA HIS A 323 6.20 24.35 4.30
C HIS A 323 7.29 25.23 4.91
N HIS A 324 6.96 26.50 5.07
CA HIS A 324 7.76 27.49 5.79
C HIS A 324 7.55 27.36 7.29
#